data_87bad89a57908cbfb3ab051d1f859459
#
_entry.id   87bad89a57908cbfb3ab051d1f859459
#
_cell.length_a   1.000
_cell.length_b   1.000
_cell.length_c   1.000
_cell.angle_alpha   90.00
_cell.angle_beta   90.00
_cell.angle_gamma   90.00
#
_symmetry.space_group_name_H-M   'P 1'
#
loop_
_entity.id
_entity.type
_entity.pdbx_description
1 polymer ?
#
loop_
_entity_poly.entity_id
_entity_poly.type
_entity_poly.pdbx_seq_one_letter_code
_entity_poly.pdbx_strand_id
1 'polypeptide(L)'
;MSRTLFATRLYEAMIEDEELLGELAHSIRSLADDDGAGRRWSREKGYKGYTSYASLNDLPKRDPAFAELQRELVRHAATFAQELAFDLGRKPKLDSIWVNLLKAGGHHSGHIHPHSILSGTLYVEVPKGSGTIRFEDPRLPMMMAAPVRREDASEELRPFVAVQPRPGLLLIWESWLRHDVLPGTAKHDRLSISFNFA
;
A
#
# COMPACT_ATOMS: atom_id res chain seq x y z
N MET A 1 13.99 32.19 11.55
CA MET A 1 12.73 31.53 11.14
C MET A 1 13.05 30.50 10.07
N SER A 2 12.58 29.25 10.21
CA SER A 2 12.80 28.18 9.21
C SER A 2 11.50 27.91 8.45
N ARG A 3 11.61 27.36 7.23
CA ARG A 3 10.49 26.89 6.42
C ARG A 3 10.79 25.47 5.89
N THR A 4 9.77 24.65 5.74
CA THR A 4 9.88 23.31 5.13
C THR A 4 10.04 23.45 3.61
N LEU A 5 10.99 22.73 3.03
CA LEU A 5 11.21 22.62 1.58
C LEU A 5 11.11 21.13 1.19
N PHE A 6 10.55 20.86 -0.01
CA PHE A 6 10.49 19.51 -0.59
C PHE A 6 9.79 18.50 0.32
N ALA A 7 8.59 18.89 0.81
CA ALA A 7 7.78 18.00 1.63
C ALA A 7 7.27 16.79 0.83
N THR A 8 7.51 15.58 1.34
CA THR A 8 6.88 14.35 0.88
C THR A 8 5.54 14.18 1.59
N ARG A 9 4.48 13.86 0.87
CA ARG A 9 3.13 13.69 1.42
C ARG A 9 2.72 12.23 1.40
N LEU A 10 2.03 11.81 2.46
CA LEU A 10 1.31 10.54 2.55
C LEU A 10 -0.17 10.86 2.74
N TYR A 11 -1.02 10.33 1.88
CA TYR A 11 -2.47 10.45 2.01
C TYR A 11 -3.02 9.31 2.85
N GLU A 12 -3.82 9.64 3.85
CA GLU A 12 -4.50 8.67 4.70
C GLU A 12 -6.01 8.91 4.66
N ALA A 13 -6.79 7.83 4.53
CA ALA A 13 -8.24 7.83 4.63
C ALA A 13 -8.74 6.53 5.27
N MET A 14 -10.01 6.49 5.61
CA MET A 14 -10.67 5.28 6.10
C MET A 14 -11.79 4.88 5.15
N ILE A 15 -11.83 3.61 4.78
CA ILE A 15 -13.00 2.95 4.21
C ILE A 15 -13.76 2.34 5.39
N GLU A 16 -14.88 2.98 5.76
CA GLU A 16 -15.66 2.58 6.94
C GLU A 16 -16.80 1.60 6.59
N ASP A 17 -16.93 1.24 5.33
CA ASP A 17 -17.92 0.29 4.83
C ASP A 17 -17.54 -1.14 5.23
N GLU A 18 -18.10 -1.62 6.35
CA GLU A 18 -17.83 -2.96 6.87
C GLU A 18 -18.33 -4.08 5.95
N GLU A 19 -19.42 -3.85 5.20
CA GLU A 19 -19.96 -4.82 4.24
C GLU A 19 -18.98 -5.00 3.08
N LEU A 20 -18.53 -3.90 2.48
CA LEU A 20 -17.52 -3.92 1.43
C LEU A 20 -16.21 -4.58 1.91
N LEU A 21 -15.73 -4.25 3.12
CA LEU A 21 -14.51 -4.87 3.67
C LEU A 21 -14.71 -6.38 3.87
N GLY A 22 -15.89 -6.83 4.31
CA GLY A 22 -16.24 -8.24 4.47
C GLY A 22 -16.26 -9.00 3.14
N GLU A 23 -16.87 -8.41 2.10
CA GLU A 23 -16.89 -8.97 0.74
C GLU A 23 -15.47 -9.06 0.15
N LEU A 24 -14.67 -8.01 0.28
CA LEU A 24 -13.28 -8.00 -0.15
C LEU A 24 -12.45 -9.06 0.57
N ALA A 25 -12.65 -9.26 1.88
CA ALA A 25 -11.97 -10.30 2.65
C ALA A 25 -12.32 -11.70 2.14
N HIS A 26 -13.61 -11.95 1.86
CA HIS A 26 -14.07 -13.21 1.26
C HIS A 26 -13.43 -13.44 -0.11
N SER A 27 -13.48 -12.45 -0.99
CA SER A 27 -12.90 -12.52 -2.34
C SER A 27 -11.39 -12.77 -2.32
N ILE A 28 -10.64 -12.12 -1.42
CA ILE A 28 -9.19 -12.35 -1.27
C ILE A 28 -8.90 -13.81 -0.90
N ARG A 29 -9.68 -14.41 0.00
CA ARG A 29 -9.50 -15.81 0.38
C ARG A 29 -9.84 -16.77 -0.75
N SER A 30 -10.96 -16.54 -1.45
CA SER A 30 -11.33 -17.33 -2.62
C SER A 30 -10.25 -17.28 -3.70
N LEU A 31 -9.72 -16.10 -4.00
CA LEU A 31 -8.61 -15.94 -4.94
C LEU A 31 -7.35 -16.69 -4.47
N ALA A 32 -7.03 -16.65 -3.18
CA ALA A 32 -5.88 -17.37 -2.63
C ALA A 32 -6.03 -18.90 -2.77
N ASP A 33 -7.26 -19.41 -2.76
CA ASP A 33 -7.55 -20.84 -2.94
C ASP A 33 -7.62 -21.25 -4.41
N ASP A 34 -8.12 -20.39 -5.29
CA ASP A 34 -8.43 -20.75 -6.69
C ASP A 34 -7.34 -20.34 -7.69
N ASP A 35 -6.59 -19.25 -7.43
CA ASP A 35 -5.53 -18.78 -8.33
C ASP A 35 -4.25 -19.61 -8.23
N GLY A 36 -4.22 -20.72 -8.96
CA GLY A 36 -3.06 -21.61 -9.03
C GLY A 36 -1.80 -20.93 -9.59
N ALA A 37 -1.94 -19.94 -10.48
CA ALA A 37 -0.81 -19.21 -11.07
C ALA A 37 -0.17 -18.27 -10.04
N GLY A 38 -0.97 -17.50 -9.33
CA GLY A 38 -0.49 -16.61 -8.25
C GLY A 38 0.14 -17.38 -7.11
N ARG A 39 -0.44 -18.52 -6.68
CA ARG A 39 0.18 -19.41 -5.68
C ARG A 39 1.53 -19.95 -6.11
N ARG A 40 1.67 -20.35 -7.37
CA ARG A 40 2.94 -20.83 -7.93
C ARG A 40 3.98 -19.73 -7.92
N TRP A 41 3.63 -18.56 -8.46
CA TRP A 41 4.51 -17.39 -8.46
C TRP A 41 4.94 -16.99 -7.03
N SER A 42 4.00 -16.95 -6.09
CA SER A 42 4.29 -16.63 -4.68
C SER A 42 5.32 -17.58 -4.08
N ARG A 43 5.19 -18.89 -4.31
CA ARG A 43 6.18 -19.88 -3.85
C ARG A 43 7.55 -19.71 -4.50
N GLU A 44 7.59 -19.53 -5.83
CA GLU A 44 8.83 -19.35 -6.58
C GLU A 44 9.62 -18.10 -6.18
N LYS A 45 8.90 -17.04 -5.79
CA LYS A 45 9.51 -15.78 -5.31
C LYS A 45 9.75 -15.73 -3.80
N GLY A 46 9.45 -16.80 -3.08
CA GLY A 46 9.59 -16.84 -1.62
C GLY A 46 8.62 -15.90 -0.88
N TYR A 47 7.51 -15.51 -1.54
CA TYR A 47 6.49 -14.69 -0.91
C TYR A 47 5.76 -15.50 0.16
N LYS A 48 5.82 -15.03 1.41
CA LYS A 48 5.26 -15.75 2.56
C LYS A 48 3.75 -15.53 2.66
N GLY A 49 3.00 -16.21 1.79
CA GLY A 49 1.56 -16.08 1.65
C GLY A 49 1.10 -16.25 0.20
N TYR A 50 0.13 -15.44 -0.19
CA TYR A 50 -0.38 -15.37 -1.56
C TYR A 50 -0.47 -13.91 -2.03
N THR A 51 -0.15 -13.69 -3.29
CA THR A 51 -0.44 -12.43 -3.98
C THR A 51 -0.87 -12.72 -5.42
N SER A 52 -1.85 -11.95 -5.91
CA SER A 52 -2.29 -12.00 -7.30
C SER A 52 -1.47 -11.09 -8.23
N TYR A 53 -0.41 -10.44 -7.73
CA TYR A 53 0.39 -9.44 -8.44
C TYR A 53 0.80 -9.84 -9.87
N ALA A 54 1.19 -11.08 -10.08
CA ALA A 54 1.67 -11.55 -11.37
C ALA A 54 0.64 -12.42 -12.13
N SER A 55 -0.58 -12.55 -11.63
CA SER A 55 -1.60 -13.44 -12.21
C SER A 55 -2.90 -12.75 -12.58
N LEU A 56 -3.37 -11.80 -11.76
CA LEU A 56 -4.68 -11.16 -11.93
C LEU A 56 -4.56 -9.66 -11.68
N ASN A 57 -4.83 -8.86 -12.71
CA ASN A 57 -4.82 -7.39 -12.66
C ASN A 57 -6.16 -6.75 -13.07
N ASP A 58 -7.17 -7.56 -13.37
CA ASP A 58 -8.49 -7.14 -13.85
C ASP A 58 -9.60 -7.42 -12.81
N LEU A 59 -9.27 -7.46 -11.52
CA LEU A 59 -10.17 -7.77 -10.42
C LEU A 59 -11.50 -6.98 -10.46
N PRO A 60 -11.52 -5.67 -10.78
CA PRO A 60 -12.77 -4.91 -10.88
C PRO A 60 -13.73 -5.38 -11.98
N LYS A 61 -13.24 -6.14 -12.97
CA LYS A 61 -14.08 -6.73 -14.03
C LYS A 61 -14.62 -8.10 -13.65
N ARG A 62 -14.05 -8.73 -12.64
CA ARG A 62 -14.35 -10.11 -12.21
C ARG A 62 -15.27 -10.18 -11.02
N ASP A 63 -15.24 -9.14 -10.17
CA ASP A 63 -15.89 -9.15 -8.87
C ASP A 63 -16.48 -7.77 -8.56
N PRO A 64 -17.78 -7.69 -8.22
CA PRO A 64 -18.47 -6.45 -7.91
C PRO A 64 -17.85 -5.66 -6.74
N ALA A 65 -17.34 -6.33 -5.70
CA ALA A 65 -16.71 -5.67 -4.56
C ALA A 65 -15.44 -4.91 -4.99
N PHE A 66 -14.63 -5.47 -5.89
CA PHE A 66 -13.49 -4.74 -6.46
C PHE A 66 -13.92 -3.61 -7.41
N ALA A 67 -15.05 -3.75 -8.12
CA ALA A 67 -15.58 -2.67 -8.93
C ALA A 67 -16.06 -1.50 -8.08
N GLU A 68 -16.63 -1.77 -6.92
CA GLU A 68 -17.01 -0.77 -5.93
C GLU A 68 -15.77 -0.10 -5.33
N LEU A 69 -14.83 -0.90 -4.84
CA LEU A 69 -13.56 -0.40 -4.34
C LEU A 69 -12.86 0.50 -5.38
N GLN A 70 -12.85 0.15 -6.66
CA GLN A 70 -12.25 0.99 -7.70
C GLN A 70 -12.84 2.40 -7.72
N ARG A 71 -14.15 2.57 -7.53
CA ARG A 71 -14.80 3.89 -7.50
C ARG A 71 -14.26 4.74 -6.34
N GLU A 72 -14.16 4.13 -5.16
CA GLU A 72 -13.59 4.77 -3.98
C GLU A 72 -12.12 5.15 -4.19
N LEU A 73 -11.30 4.22 -4.68
CA LEU A 73 -9.87 4.47 -4.93
C LEU A 73 -9.65 5.61 -5.93
N VAL A 74 -10.44 5.68 -7.01
CA VAL A 74 -10.36 6.79 -8.00
C VAL A 74 -10.74 8.12 -7.36
N ARG A 75 -11.72 8.16 -6.46
CA ARG A 75 -12.10 9.37 -5.73
C ARG A 75 -10.95 9.87 -4.84
N HIS A 76 -10.38 8.98 -4.02
CA HIS A 76 -9.27 9.31 -3.13
C HIS A 76 -8.00 9.71 -3.89
N ALA A 77 -7.66 8.98 -4.96
CA ALA A 77 -6.51 9.33 -5.81
C ALA A 77 -6.68 10.69 -6.49
N ALA A 78 -7.90 11.04 -6.93
CA ALA A 78 -8.17 12.36 -7.51
C ALA A 78 -8.01 13.48 -6.46
N THR A 79 -8.48 13.28 -5.24
CA THR A 79 -8.30 14.21 -4.12
C THR A 79 -6.81 14.42 -3.84
N PHE A 80 -6.06 13.33 -3.70
CA PHE A 80 -4.63 13.42 -3.41
C PHE A 80 -3.82 14.07 -4.55
N ALA A 81 -4.15 13.77 -5.82
CA ALA A 81 -3.52 14.42 -6.97
C ALA A 81 -3.74 15.96 -6.97
N GLN A 82 -4.91 16.44 -6.50
CA GLN A 82 -5.17 17.86 -6.31
C GLN A 82 -4.33 18.46 -5.18
N GLU A 83 -4.19 17.76 -4.06
CA GLU A 83 -3.34 18.19 -2.94
C GLU A 83 -1.86 18.27 -3.31
N LEU A 84 -1.42 17.40 -4.25
CA LEU A 84 -0.08 17.41 -4.83
C LEU A 84 0.10 18.44 -5.94
N ALA A 85 -0.98 19.14 -6.32
CA ALA A 85 -1.00 20.09 -7.44
C ALA A 85 -0.55 19.45 -8.77
N PHE A 86 -0.90 18.19 -9.03
CA PHE A 86 -0.59 17.52 -10.28
C PHE A 86 -1.39 18.12 -11.45
N ASP A 87 -0.72 18.45 -12.52
CA ASP A 87 -1.34 18.86 -13.81
C ASP A 87 -1.45 17.64 -14.73
N LEU A 88 -2.49 16.83 -14.52
CA LEU A 88 -2.71 15.59 -15.27
C LEU A 88 -3.67 15.77 -16.47
N GLY A 89 -4.36 16.92 -16.58
CA GLY A 89 -5.41 17.14 -17.59
C GLY A 89 -6.64 16.20 -17.46
N ARG A 90 -6.59 15.20 -16.57
CA ARG A 90 -7.66 14.21 -16.30
C ARG A 90 -7.51 13.64 -14.88
N LYS A 91 -8.55 12.94 -14.42
CA LYS A 91 -8.45 12.16 -13.16
C LYS A 91 -7.41 11.03 -13.32
N PRO A 92 -6.67 10.67 -12.26
CA PRO A 92 -5.81 9.49 -12.25
C PRO A 92 -6.60 8.24 -12.66
N LYS A 93 -6.00 7.39 -13.48
CA LYS A 93 -6.62 6.15 -13.93
C LYS A 93 -6.01 4.97 -13.17
N LEU A 94 -6.84 4.13 -12.57
CA LEU A 94 -6.39 2.88 -11.97
C LEU A 94 -5.74 2.01 -13.06
N ASP A 95 -4.46 1.73 -12.92
CA ASP A 95 -3.65 0.97 -13.86
C ASP A 95 -3.55 -0.50 -13.47
N SER A 96 -3.26 -0.76 -12.20
CA SER A 96 -3.16 -2.11 -11.67
C SER A 96 -3.72 -2.20 -10.25
N ILE A 97 -4.26 -3.37 -9.92
CA ILE A 97 -4.79 -3.70 -8.60
C ILE A 97 -4.56 -5.19 -8.32
N TRP A 98 -4.06 -5.51 -7.13
CA TRP A 98 -3.80 -6.89 -6.73
C TRP A 98 -4.04 -7.09 -5.23
N VAL A 99 -4.29 -8.33 -4.84
CA VAL A 99 -4.51 -8.71 -3.46
C VAL A 99 -3.26 -9.35 -2.85
N ASN A 100 -3.14 -9.20 -1.53
CA ASN A 100 -2.09 -9.79 -0.74
C ASN A 100 -2.70 -10.46 0.50
N LEU A 101 -2.45 -11.75 0.65
CA LEU A 101 -2.65 -12.51 1.88
C LEU A 101 -1.25 -12.79 2.45
N LEU A 102 -0.85 -12.04 3.46
CA LEU A 102 0.48 -12.13 4.06
C LEU A 102 0.42 -12.92 5.36
N LYS A 103 1.12 -14.05 5.39
CA LYS A 103 1.18 -14.95 6.55
C LYS A 103 2.08 -14.41 7.65
N ALA A 104 1.95 -15.01 8.83
CA ALA A 104 2.76 -14.68 10.01
C ALA A 104 4.27 -14.57 9.69
N GLY A 105 4.90 -13.47 10.09
CA GLY A 105 6.32 -13.17 9.81
C GLY A 105 6.65 -12.87 8.34
N GLY A 106 5.63 -12.73 7.47
CA GLY A 106 5.81 -12.23 6.11
C GLY A 106 6.20 -10.76 6.10
N HIS A 107 6.89 -10.34 5.04
CA HIS A 107 7.37 -8.98 4.85
C HIS A 107 7.42 -8.65 3.35
N HIS A 108 7.58 -7.36 3.03
CA HIS A 108 7.92 -6.92 1.68
C HIS A 108 9.23 -6.15 1.75
N SER A 109 10.18 -6.49 0.88
CA SER A 109 11.45 -5.77 0.77
C SER A 109 11.24 -4.34 0.29
N GLY A 110 12.18 -3.44 0.61
CA GLY A 110 12.13 -2.05 0.19
C GLY A 110 12.11 -1.91 -1.34
N HIS A 111 11.08 -1.24 -1.88
CA HIS A 111 10.83 -1.08 -3.31
C HIS A 111 10.12 0.23 -3.63
N ILE A 112 10.02 0.54 -4.91
CA ILE A 112 9.23 1.61 -5.50
C ILE A 112 8.34 1.00 -6.59
N HIS A 113 7.39 1.77 -7.14
CA HIS A 113 6.54 1.34 -8.24
C HIS A 113 6.86 2.14 -9.52
N PRO A 114 7.83 1.68 -10.34
CA PRO A 114 8.20 2.37 -11.57
C PRO A 114 7.02 2.49 -12.53
N HIS A 115 6.98 3.60 -13.29
CA HIS A 115 5.98 3.87 -14.33
C HIS A 115 4.56 4.20 -13.84
N SER A 116 4.35 4.30 -12.53
CA SER A 116 3.09 4.77 -11.94
C SER A 116 3.28 6.15 -11.32
N ILE A 117 2.20 6.93 -11.20
CA ILE A 117 2.24 8.26 -10.57
C ILE A 117 1.89 8.19 -9.09
N LEU A 118 0.84 7.42 -8.76
CA LEU A 118 0.41 7.16 -7.39
C LEU A 118 0.33 5.66 -7.15
N SER A 119 0.70 5.24 -5.95
CA SER A 119 0.57 3.88 -5.46
C SER A 119 -0.12 3.89 -4.11
N GLY A 120 -0.74 2.78 -3.75
CA GLY A 120 -1.42 2.72 -2.46
C GLY A 120 -1.73 1.30 -2.00
N THR A 121 -2.25 1.23 -0.78
CA THR A 121 -2.72 0.00 -0.17
C THR A 121 -3.96 0.27 0.68
N LEU A 122 -4.95 -0.62 0.60
CA LEU A 122 -6.06 -0.74 1.52
C LEU A 122 -5.82 -1.95 2.42
N TYR A 123 -5.90 -1.76 3.72
CA TYR A 123 -5.86 -2.85 4.69
C TYR A 123 -7.28 -3.36 4.96
N VAL A 124 -7.55 -4.61 4.58
CA VAL A 124 -8.87 -5.24 4.73
C VAL A 124 -9.00 -5.94 6.08
N GLU A 125 -8.05 -6.81 6.40
CA GLU A 125 -7.96 -7.44 7.72
C GLU A 125 -6.55 -7.32 8.29
N VAL A 126 -6.47 -6.90 9.56
CA VAL A 126 -5.20 -6.64 10.23
C VAL A 126 -5.21 -7.29 11.62
N PRO A 127 -4.70 -8.52 11.74
CA PRO A 127 -4.54 -9.17 13.04
C PRO A 127 -3.56 -8.39 13.94
N LYS A 128 -3.78 -8.47 15.25
CA LYS A 128 -2.87 -7.88 16.23
C LYS A 128 -1.45 -8.39 16.04
N GLY A 129 -0.49 -7.46 15.98
CA GLY A 129 0.92 -7.77 15.72
C GLY A 129 1.30 -7.82 14.25
N SER A 130 0.42 -7.40 13.34
CA SER A 130 0.78 -7.21 11.93
C SER A 130 1.92 -6.22 11.76
N GLY A 131 2.83 -6.51 10.82
CA GLY A 131 3.96 -5.64 10.49
C GLY A 131 3.51 -4.30 9.92
N THR A 132 4.25 -3.25 10.24
CA THR A 132 4.02 -1.87 9.77
C THR A 132 4.49 -1.71 8.32
N ILE A 133 3.85 -0.81 7.58
CA ILE A 133 4.47 -0.24 6.38
C ILE A 133 5.40 0.89 6.83
N ARG A 134 6.59 0.96 6.21
CA ARG A 134 7.62 1.94 6.54
C ARG A 134 8.07 2.65 5.26
N PHE A 135 8.07 3.96 5.30
CA PHE A 135 8.52 4.85 4.22
C PHE A 135 9.92 5.36 4.53
N GLU A 136 10.75 5.43 3.49
CA GLU A 136 12.13 5.91 3.56
C GLU A 136 12.22 7.35 3.04
N ASP A 137 12.92 8.24 3.75
CA ASP A 137 13.21 9.59 3.27
C ASP A 137 13.96 9.50 1.92
N PRO A 138 13.41 10.04 0.83
CA PRO A 138 14.01 9.92 -0.51
C PRO A 138 15.40 10.56 -0.61
N ARG A 139 15.76 11.42 0.33
CA ARG A 139 17.07 12.06 0.42
C ARG A 139 18.12 11.20 1.14
N LEU A 140 17.69 10.08 1.77
CA LEU A 140 18.58 9.24 2.59
C LEU A 140 19.88 8.83 1.87
N PRO A 141 19.89 8.44 0.59
CA PRO A 141 21.12 8.12 -0.13
C PRO A 141 22.13 9.28 -0.23
N MET A 142 21.66 10.51 -0.09
CA MET A 142 22.48 11.73 -0.13
C MET A 142 22.96 12.19 1.24
N MET A 143 22.40 11.61 2.32
CA MET A 143 22.69 12.01 3.71
C MET A 143 23.94 11.31 4.25
N MET A 144 25.09 11.39 3.58
CA MET A 144 26.30 10.62 3.90
C MET A 144 26.89 10.91 5.28
N ALA A 145 26.67 12.10 5.83
CA ALA A 145 27.15 12.53 7.15
C ALA A 145 26.03 13.17 8.01
N ALA A 146 24.80 12.71 7.82
CA ALA A 146 23.69 13.26 8.58
C ALA A 146 23.79 12.86 10.07
N PRO A 147 23.62 13.80 11.00
CA PRO A 147 23.59 13.48 12.43
C PRO A 147 22.34 12.67 12.76
N VAL A 148 22.45 11.82 13.76
CA VAL A 148 21.30 11.09 14.32
C VAL A 148 20.25 12.07 14.82
N ARG A 149 19.01 11.83 14.48
CA ARG A 149 17.89 12.62 14.97
C ARG A 149 17.52 12.22 16.40
N ARG A 150 16.98 13.16 17.16
CA ARG A 150 16.44 12.89 18.48
C ARG A 150 15.23 11.96 18.37
N GLU A 151 14.94 11.17 19.39
CA GLU A 151 13.79 10.26 19.43
C GLU A 151 12.43 10.99 19.31
N ASP A 152 12.36 12.22 19.86
CA ASP A 152 11.20 13.10 19.82
C ASP A 152 11.15 13.98 18.55
N ALA A 153 12.00 13.75 17.55
CA ALA A 153 11.96 14.50 16.31
C ALA A 153 10.61 14.30 15.58
N SER A 154 10.07 15.38 15.00
CA SER A 154 8.87 15.30 14.17
C SER A 154 9.08 14.40 12.94
N GLU A 155 8.00 13.84 12.41
CA GLU A 155 8.06 12.84 11.33
C GLU A 155 8.81 13.34 10.11
N GLU A 156 8.60 14.60 9.69
CA GLU A 156 9.28 15.20 8.54
C GLU A 156 10.82 15.29 8.68
N LEU A 157 11.34 15.05 9.87
CA LEU A 157 12.78 15.04 10.15
C LEU A 157 13.35 13.63 10.32
N ARG A 158 12.50 12.60 10.35
CA ARG A 158 12.94 11.21 10.51
C ARG A 158 13.34 10.60 9.16
N PRO A 159 14.42 9.80 9.10
CA PRO A 159 14.81 9.10 7.87
C PRO A 159 13.86 7.96 7.50
N PHE A 160 13.06 7.48 8.46
CA PHE A 160 12.02 6.48 8.26
C PHE A 160 10.77 6.86 9.04
N VAL A 161 9.61 6.73 8.39
CA VAL A 161 8.28 6.89 9.01
C VAL A 161 7.52 5.58 8.86
N ALA A 162 7.02 5.05 9.97
CA ALA A 162 6.26 3.81 9.99
C ALA A 162 4.79 4.08 10.31
N VAL A 163 3.90 3.49 9.51
CA VAL A 163 2.45 3.57 9.72
C VAL A 163 1.92 2.22 10.18
N GLN A 164 1.24 2.22 11.30
CA GLN A 164 0.62 1.01 11.83
C GLN A 164 -0.66 0.69 11.05
N PRO A 165 -0.75 -0.50 10.42
CA PRO A 165 -1.96 -0.87 9.69
C PRO A 165 -3.14 -1.09 10.64
N ARG A 166 -4.35 -0.78 10.16
CA ARG A 166 -5.64 -1.09 10.80
C ARG A 166 -6.68 -1.37 9.72
N PRO A 167 -7.71 -2.17 10.00
CA PRO A 167 -8.78 -2.45 9.02
C PRO A 167 -9.41 -1.15 8.51
N GLY A 168 -9.68 -1.08 7.20
CA GLY A 168 -10.21 0.10 6.53
C GLY A 168 -9.20 1.19 6.23
N LEU A 169 -7.97 1.15 6.76
CA LEU A 169 -6.95 2.16 6.46
C LEU A 169 -6.53 2.10 5.00
N LEU A 170 -6.74 3.21 4.31
CA LEU A 170 -6.30 3.47 2.94
C LEU A 170 -5.10 4.42 2.98
N LEU A 171 -3.99 4.01 2.37
CA LEU A 171 -2.80 4.83 2.18
C LEU A 171 -2.55 5.03 0.70
N ILE A 172 -2.22 6.29 0.29
CA ILE A 172 -1.78 6.61 -1.08
C ILE A 172 -0.54 7.50 -1.00
N TRP A 173 0.43 7.25 -1.87
CA TRP A 173 1.69 8.00 -1.97
C TRP A 173 2.16 8.12 -3.42
N GLU A 174 3.07 9.03 -3.67
CA GLU A 174 3.74 9.12 -4.97
C GLU A 174 4.59 7.86 -5.22
N SER A 175 4.44 7.23 -6.36
CA SER A 175 4.95 5.88 -6.65
C SER A 175 6.48 5.73 -6.56
N TRP A 176 7.21 6.84 -6.63
CA TRP A 176 8.67 6.88 -6.44
C TRP A 176 9.09 6.74 -4.97
N LEU A 177 8.17 6.95 -4.00
CA LEU A 177 8.49 6.89 -2.58
C LEU A 177 8.80 5.45 -2.15
N ARG A 178 10.05 5.24 -1.76
CA ARG A 178 10.53 3.93 -1.32
C ARG A 178 9.88 3.52 -0.01
N HIS A 179 9.40 2.29 0.01
CA HIS A 179 8.73 1.73 1.19
C HIS A 179 8.96 0.23 1.31
N ASP A 180 8.80 -0.28 2.51
CA ASP A 180 8.83 -1.70 2.84
C ASP A 180 7.71 -2.07 3.81
N VAL A 181 7.50 -3.36 4.02
CA VAL A 181 6.62 -3.88 5.07
C VAL A 181 7.47 -4.72 6.01
N LEU A 182 7.55 -4.29 7.25
CA LEU A 182 8.33 -4.98 8.28
C LEU A 182 7.66 -6.31 8.68
N PRO A 183 8.43 -7.33 9.06
CA PRO A 183 7.86 -8.54 9.60
C PRO A 183 7.12 -8.26 10.91
N GLY A 184 5.95 -8.86 11.06
CA GLY A 184 5.13 -8.76 12.27
C GLY A 184 5.19 -10.03 13.12
N THR A 185 4.53 -9.97 14.28
CA THR A 185 4.37 -11.09 15.23
C THR A 185 2.94 -11.69 15.19
N ALA A 186 2.09 -11.23 14.28
CA ALA A 186 0.72 -11.71 14.11
C ALA A 186 0.72 -13.22 13.86
N LYS A 187 -0.29 -13.91 14.43
CA LYS A 187 -0.48 -15.37 14.27
C LYS A 187 -1.44 -15.72 13.14
N HIS A 188 -2.17 -14.74 12.63
CA HIS A 188 -3.15 -14.88 11.55
C HIS A 188 -2.73 -14.06 10.34
N ASP A 189 -3.33 -14.37 9.21
CA ASP A 189 -3.03 -13.75 7.93
C ASP A 189 -3.54 -12.30 7.88
N ARG A 190 -2.71 -11.39 7.36
CA ARG A 190 -3.11 -10.02 7.04
C ARG A 190 -3.60 -9.97 5.60
N LEU A 191 -4.77 -9.36 5.38
CA LEU A 191 -5.34 -9.13 4.06
C LEU A 191 -5.20 -7.66 3.67
N SER A 192 -4.64 -7.40 2.49
CA SER A 192 -4.53 -6.06 1.93
C SER A 192 -4.67 -6.07 0.41
N ILE A 193 -5.07 -4.94 -0.15
CA ILE A 193 -5.21 -4.71 -1.58
C ILE A 193 -4.26 -3.58 -1.95
N SER A 194 -3.35 -3.83 -2.88
CA SER A 194 -2.43 -2.82 -3.39
C SER A 194 -2.82 -2.41 -4.80
N PHE A 195 -2.49 -1.19 -5.18
CA PHE A 195 -2.91 -0.63 -6.47
C PHE A 195 -1.96 0.47 -6.93
N ASN A 196 -2.01 0.73 -8.24
CA ASN A 196 -1.29 1.82 -8.89
C ASN A 196 -2.21 2.63 -9.80
N PHE A 197 -1.87 3.91 -9.94
CA PHE A 197 -2.49 4.86 -10.86
C PHE A 197 -1.48 5.41 -11.87
N ALA A 198 -1.95 5.64 -13.12
CA ALA A 198 -1.21 6.27 -14.19
C ALA A 198 -1.96 7.51 -14.72
#